data_69983ed8816ad27f458c652448631240
#
_entry.id   69983ed8816ad27f458c652448631240
#
_cell.length_a   1.000
_cell.length_b   1.000
_cell.length_c   1.000
_cell.angle_alpha   90.00
_cell.angle_beta   90.00
_cell.angle_gamma   90.00
#
_symmetry.space_group_name_H-M   'P 1'
#
loop_
_entity.id
_entity.type
_entity.pdbx_description
1 polymer ?
#
loop_
_entity_poly.entity_id
_entity_poly.type
_entity_poly.pdbx_seq_one_letter_code
_entity_poly.pdbx_strand_id
1 'polypeptide(L)'
;MVLAAALIATATLLLVRLNDANADEDSRQSALRVARQVAVGLTTVSKDTAQQDVNHLMDMATGSFRDQFAKQADVFRKVVQQASVTAKGNVAEAGVSSVDGDTVTVLAAVSATVQNADAPTGEQRQYRMKMQLQHDGDRWLVSDLEFVA
;
A
#
# COMPACT_ATOMS: atom_id res chain seq x y z
N MET A 1 -50.31 16.72 -5.58
CA MET A 1 -49.06 17.27 -6.19
C MET A 1 -47.95 17.44 -5.17
N VAL A 2 -48.18 17.97 -3.97
CA VAL A 2 -47.15 18.19 -2.93
C VAL A 2 -46.49 16.89 -2.45
N LEU A 3 -47.30 15.83 -2.21
CA LEU A 3 -46.80 14.52 -1.78
C LEU A 3 -45.93 13.82 -2.82
N ALA A 4 -46.19 13.96 -4.11
CA ALA A 4 -45.37 13.38 -5.16
C ALA A 4 -44.00 14.10 -5.27
N ALA A 5 -43.97 15.42 -5.08
CA ALA A 5 -42.73 16.21 -5.08
C ALA A 5 -41.85 15.84 -3.86
N ALA A 6 -42.46 15.61 -2.70
CA ALA A 6 -41.74 15.19 -1.49
C ALA A 6 -41.12 13.78 -1.64
N LEU A 7 -41.83 12.84 -2.27
CA LEU A 7 -41.32 11.48 -2.54
C LEU A 7 -40.17 11.49 -3.56
N ILE A 8 -40.22 12.33 -4.58
CA ILE A 8 -39.16 12.47 -5.56
C ILE A 8 -37.91 13.09 -4.88
N ALA A 9 -38.08 14.10 -4.04
CA ALA A 9 -36.97 14.74 -3.34
C ALA A 9 -36.27 13.78 -2.37
N THR A 10 -37.03 12.95 -1.62
CA THR A 10 -36.45 11.95 -0.73
C THR A 10 -35.76 10.82 -1.49
N ALA A 11 -36.32 10.36 -2.60
CA ALA A 11 -35.69 9.34 -3.44
C ALA A 11 -34.37 9.84 -4.06
N THR A 12 -34.34 11.09 -4.54
CA THR A 12 -33.12 11.70 -5.08
C THR A 12 -32.03 11.85 -4.01
N LEU A 13 -32.40 12.29 -2.81
CA LEU A 13 -31.47 12.41 -1.69
C LEU A 13 -30.90 11.05 -1.27
N LEU A 14 -31.72 9.99 -1.24
CA LEU A 14 -31.28 8.63 -0.94
C LEU A 14 -30.31 8.10 -2.01
N LEU A 15 -30.60 8.32 -3.29
CA LEU A 15 -29.74 7.90 -4.41
C LEU A 15 -28.38 8.60 -4.37
N VAL A 16 -28.34 9.90 -4.08
CA VAL A 16 -27.09 10.64 -3.91
C VAL A 16 -26.28 10.06 -2.74
N ARG A 17 -26.91 9.85 -1.59
CA ARG A 17 -26.25 9.26 -0.41
C ARG A 17 -25.68 7.86 -0.66
N LEU A 18 -26.42 7.01 -1.38
CA LEU A 18 -25.96 5.67 -1.75
C LEU A 18 -24.79 5.72 -2.72
N ASN A 19 -24.81 6.66 -3.67
CA ASN A 19 -23.74 6.83 -4.63
C ASN A 19 -22.46 7.34 -3.97
N ASP A 20 -22.57 8.29 -3.04
CA ASP A 20 -21.41 8.80 -2.27
C ASP A 20 -20.81 7.69 -1.39
N ALA A 21 -21.64 6.89 -0.70
CA ALA A 21 -21.18 5.79 0.12
C ALA A 21 -20.45 4.70 -0.70
N ASN A 22 -20.92 4.41 -1.92
CA ASN A 22 -20.25 3.47 -2.82
C ASN A 22 -18.92 4.02 -3.33
N ALA A 23 -18.84 5.32 -3.67
CA ALA A 23 -17.60 5.96 -4.11
C ALA A 23 -16.54 5.97 -3.00
N ASP A 24 -16.93 6.21 -1.75
CA ASP A 24 -16.05 6.13 -0.58
C ASP A 24 -15.51 4.71 -0.36
N GLU A 25 -16.35 3.71 -0.51
CA GLU A 25 -15.94 2.30 -0.36
C GLU A 25 -14.99 1.88 -1.49
N ASP A 26 -15.27 2.23 -2.74
CA ASP A 26 -14.40 1.95 -3.88
C ASP A 26 -13.02 2.63 -3.71
N SER A 27 -13.00 3.84 -3.17
CA SER A 27 -11.81 4.60 -2.83
C SER A 27 -10.94 3.86 -1.78
N ARG A 28 -11.57 3.43 -0.66
CA ARG A 28 -10.92 2.65 0.39
C ARG A 28 -10.35 1.33 -0.12
N GLN A 29 -11.11 0.61 -0.93
CA GLN A 29 -10.67 -0.64 -1.55
C GLN A 29 -9.48 -0.43 -2.48
N SER A 30 -9.48 0.68 -3.22
CA SER A 30 -8.39 1.03 -4.13
C SER A 30 -7.11 1.37 -3.36
N ALA A 31 -7.20 2.19 -2.30
CA ALA A 31 -6.08 2.48 -1.42
C ALA A 31 -5.53 1.19 -0.76
N LEU A 32 -6.42 0.33 -0.27
CA LEU A 32 -6.03 -0.93 0.36
C LEU A 32 -5.29 -1.86 -0.62
N ARG A 33 -5.71 -1.92 -1.90
CA ARG A 33 -4.99 -2.69 -2.92
C ARG A 33 -3.57 -2.17 -3.13
N VAL A 34 -3.39 -0.86 -3.24
CA VAL A 34 -2.05 -0.25 -3.40
C VAL A 34 -1.19 -0.51 -2.17
N ALA A 35 -1.72 -0.36 -0.96
CA ALA A 35 -1.01 -0.68 0.26
C ALA A 35 -0.52 -2.14 0.30
N ARG A 36 -1.37 -3.09 -0.10
CA ARG A 36 -0.98 -4.51 -0.20
C ARG A 36 0.13 -4.72 -1.23
N GLN A 37 0.06 -4.06 -2.38
CA GLN A 37 1.10 -4.15 -3.42
C GLN A 37 2.44 -3.60 -2.92
N VAL A 38 2.45 -2.45 -2.25
CA VAL A 38 3.67 -1.86 -1.68
C VAL A 38 4.23 -2.76 -0.57
N ALA A 39 3.39 -3.28 0.31
CA ALA A 39 3.82 -4.20 1.38
C ALA A 39 4.47 -5.47 0.83
N VAL A 40 3.88 -6.07 -0.21
CA VAL A 40 4.47 -7.23 -0.91
C VAL A 40 5.76 -6.81 -1.61
N GLY A 41 5.78 -5.70 -2.33
CA GLY A 41 6.95 -5.21 -3.07
C GLY A 41 8.16 -4.93 -2.17
N LEU A 42 7.95 -4.36 -0.97
CA LEU A 42 9.01 -4.12 0.01
C LEU A 42 9.59 -5.41 0.62
N THR A 43 8.81 -6.46 0.65
CA THR A 43 9.19 -7.73 1.29
C THR A 43 9.46 -8.87 0.29
N THR A 44 9.28 -8.58 -1.01
CA THR A 44 9.61 -9.52 -2.10
C THR A 44 10.70 -8.90 -2.95
N VAL A 45 11.92 -9.41 -2.84
CA VAL A 45 13.08 -8.93 -3.57
C VAL A 45 13.93 -10.08 -4.05
N SER A 46 14.62 -9.89 -5.18
CA SER A 46 15.60 -10.82 -5.70
C SER A 46 16.80 -10.05 -6.26
N LYS A 47 17.99 -10.65 -6.15
CA LYS A 47 19.20 -10.07 -6.75
C LYS A 47 19.05 -9.80 -8.26
N ASP A 48 18.24 -10.62 -8.95
CA ASP A 48 18.05 -10.54 -10.40
C ASP A 48 17.05 -9.46 -10.82
N THR A 49 16.15 -9.06 -9.93
CA THR A 49 15.08 -8.08 -10.19
C THR A 49 15.21 -6.79 -9.37
N ALA A 50 16.24 -6.66 -8.52
CA ALA A 50 16.40 -5.56 -7.57
C ALA A 50 16.22 -4.15 -8.17
N GLN A 51 16.68 -3.93 -9.42
CA GLN A 51 16.47 -2.64 -10.09
C GLN A 51 15.01 -2.42 -10.46
N GLN A 52 14.33 -3.44 -10.96
CA GLN A 52 12.91 -3.37 -11.34
C GLN A 52 12.03 -3.22 -10.09
N ASP A 53 12.36 -3.94 -9.01
CA ASP A 53 11.66 -3.87 -7.73
C ASP A 53 11.72 -2.45 -7.15
N VAL A 54 12.91 -1.82 -7.17
CA VAL A 54 13.09 -0.42 -6.76
C VAL A 54 12.25 0.52 -7.61
N ASN A 55 12.30 0.40 -8.93
CA ASN A 55 11.55 1.28 -9.82
C ASN A 55 10.04 1.13 -9.58
N HIS A 56 9.55 -0.09 -9.43
CA HIS A 56 8.14 -0.37 -9.17
C HIS A 56 7.66 0.25 -7.84
N LEU A 57 8.46 0.14 -6.78
CA LEU A 57 8.16 0.79 -5.50
C LEU A 57 8.13 2.32 -5.63
N MET A 58 9.08 2.90 -6.37
CA MET A 58 9.12 4.34 -6.63
C MET A 58 7.90 4.85 -7.40
N ASP A 59 7.34 4.04 -8.30
CA ASP A 59 6.13 4.38 -9.07
C ASP A 59 4.85 4.37 -8.21
N MET A 60 4.87 3.65 -7.10
CA MET A 60 3.75 3.59 -6.13
C MET A 60 3.95 4.52 -4.93
N ALA A 61 5.03 5.30 -4.90
CA ALA A 61 5.43 6.17 -3.79
C ALA A 61 5.28 7.65 -4.13
N THR A 62 4.96 8.45 -3.13
CA THR A 62 4.96 9.92 -3.16
C THR A 62 5.45 10.46 -1.81
N GLY A 63 5.53 11.77 -1.64
CA GLY A 63 5.83 12.43 -0.37
C GLY A 63 7.11 11.93 0.31
N SER A 64 7.07 11.85 1.62
CA SER A 64 8.22 11.50 2.46
C SER A 64 8.74 10.08 2.20
N PHE A 65 7.84 9.14 1.95
CA PHE A 65 8.24 7.76 1.63
C PHE A 65 9.06 7.69 0.34
N ARG A 66 8.62 8.36 -0.73
CA ARG A 66 9.36 8.42 -1.99
C ARG A 66 10.75 9.02 -1.80
N ASP A 67 10.85 10.15 -1.08
CA ASP A 67 12.10 10.87 -0.86
C ASP A 67 13.10 10.05 -0.03
N GLN A 68 12.63 9.38 1.01
CA GLN A 68 13.47 8.53 1.85
C GLN A 68 13.91 7.28 1.10
N PHE A 69 13.01 6.62 0.39
CA PHE A 69 13.31 5.42 -0.37
C PHE A 69 14.29 5.72 -1.52
N ALA A 70 14.12 6.84 -2.23
CA ALA A 70 15.03 7.27 -3.29
C ALA A 70 16.48 7.43 -2.80
N LYS A 71 16.68 8.00 -1.61
CA LYS A 71 18.01 8.16 -0.99
C LYS A 71 18.67 6.83 -0.65
N GLN A 72 17.88 5.80 -0.39
CA GLN A 72 18.35 4.48 0.04
C GLN A 72 18.36 3.44 -1.09
N ALA A 73 17.75 3.75 -2.23
CA ALA A 73 17.50 2.80 -3.32
C ALA A 73 18.80 2.15 -3.85
N ASP A 74 19.87 2.93 -4.01
CA ASP A 74 21.16 2.42 -4.48
C ASP A 74 21.84 1.51 -3.46
N VAL A 75 21.76 1.86 -2.18
CA VAL A 75 22.31 1.04 -1.10
C VAL A 75 21.53 -0.26 -0.99
N PHE A 76 20.21 -0.17 -1.02
CA PHE A 76 19.32 -1.33 -1.00
C PHE A 76 19.65 -2.31 -2.14
N ARG A 77 19.71 -1.82 -3.37
CA ARG A 77 20.06 -2.63 -4.55
C ARG A 77 21.41 -3.33 -4.41
N LYS A 78 22.45 -2.58 -4.00
CA LYS A 78 23.80 -3.14 -3.78
C LYS A 78 23.81 -4.24 -2.74
N VAL A 79 23.14 -4.03 -1.60
CA VAL A 79 23.04 -5.04 -0.52
C VAL A 79 22.34 -6.29 -1.03
N VAL A 80 21.20 -6.16 -1.70
CA VAL A 80 20.44 -7.29 -2.24
C VAL A 80 21.30 -8.11 -3.23
N GLN A 81 22.06 -7.44 -4.11
CA GLN A 81 22.91 -8.10 -5.08
C GLN A 81 24.14 -8.76 -4.44
N GLN A 82 24.85 -8.05 -3.55
CA GLN A 82 26.09 -8.55 -2.94
C GLN A 82 25.85 -9.72 -1.96
N ALA A 83 24.81 -9.63 -1.16
CA ALA A 83 24.44 -10.69 -0.23
C ALA A 83 23.60 -11.81 -0.87
N SER A 84 23.35 -11.74 -2.18
CA SER A 84 22.50 -12.70 -2.91
C SER A 84 21.15 -12.92 -2.22
N VAL A 85 20.54 -11.83 -1.74
CA VAL A 85 19.27 -11.90 -1.03
C VAL A 85 18.15 -12.28 -1.98
N THR A 86 17.33 -13.23 -1.53
CA THR A 86 16.02 -13.51 -2.12
C THR A 86 15.01 -13.50 -0.99
N ALA A 87 13.98 -12.68 -1.10
CA ALA A 87 12.90 -12.62 -0.14
C ALA A 87 11.56 -12.77 -0.86
N LYS A 88 10.63 -13.47 -0.22
CA LYS A 88 9.26 -13.63 -0.71
C LYS A 88 8.28 -13.29 0.41
N GLY A 89 7.64 -12.13 0.27
CA GLY A 89 6.65 -11.62 1.19
C GLY A 89 5.23 -12.04 0.83
N ASN A 90 4.40 -12.11 1.85
CA ASN A 90 2.96 -12.32 1.74
C ASN A 90 2.24 -11.48 2.78
N VAL A 91 1.22 -10.74 2.36
CA VAL A 91 0.35 -10.00 3.29
C VAL A 91 -0.59 -11.00 3.95
N ALA A 92 -0.39 -11.22 5.24
CA ALA A 92 -1.25 -12.06 6.05
C ALA A 92 -2.60 -11.38 6.30
N GLU A 93 -2.57 -10.08 6.64
CA GLU A 93 -3.76 -9.26 6.86
C GLU A 93 -3.46 -7.79 6.54
N ALA A 94 -4.44 -7.07 6.02
CA ALA A 94 -4.37 -5.62 5.88
C ALA A 94 -5.77 -5.00 5.93
N GLY A 95 -5.87 -3.85 6.59
CA GLY A 95 -7.12 -3.12 6.75
C GLY A 95 -6.92 -1.62 6.83
N VAL A 96 -7.95 -0.88 6.43
CA VAL A 96 -8.02 0.57 6.61
C VAL A 96 -8.27 0.87 8.09
N SER A 97 -7.40 1.65 8.71
CA SER A 97 -7.54 2.08 10.11
C SER A 97 -8.22 3.44 10.23
N SER A 98 -8.00 4.35 9.27
CA SER A 98 -8.65 5.65 9.23
C SER A 98 -8.69 6.22 7.83
N VAL A 99 -9.64 7.13 7.61
CA VAL A 99 -9.76 7.96 6.41
C VAL A 99 -9.90 9.40 6.89
N ASP A 100 -9.07 10.29 6.37
CA ASP A 100 -9.09 11.72 6.68
C ASP A 100 -8.94 12.51 5.37
N GLY A 101 -10.06 12.98 4.83
CA GLY A 101 -10.11 13.62 3.51
C GLY A 101 -9.54 12.71 2.43
N ASP A 102 -8.53 13.18 1.71
CA ASP A 102 -7.84 12.46 0.65
C ASP A 102 -6.72 11.54 1.14
N THR A 103 -6.63 11.30 2.45
CA THR A 103 -5.63 10.44 3.07
C THR A 103 -6.27 9.20 3.67
N VAL A 104 -5.76 8.03 3.32
CA VAL A 104 -6.16 6.74 3.88
C VAL A 104 -4.97 6.14 4.64
N THR A 105 -5.21 5.74 5.90
CA THR A 105 -4.21 5.00 6.68
C THR A 105 -4.54 3.51 6.67
N VAL A 106 -3.56 2.69 6.28
CA VAL A 106 -3.66 1.24 6.23
C VAL A 106 -2.66 0.61 7.19
N LEU A 107 -3.11 -0.39 7.94
CA LEU A 107 -2.25 -1.28 8.72
C LEU A 107 -2.13 -2.62 7.99
N ALA A 108 -0.92 -3.16 7.91
CA ALA A 108 -0.66 -4.45 7.29
C ALA A 108 0.27 -5.31 8.16
N ALA A 109 -0.08 -6.59 8.27
CA ALA A 109 0.77 -7.64 8.81
C ALA A 109 1.31 -8.48 7.64
N VAL A 110 2.62 -8.59 7.54
CA VAL A 110 3.32 -9.26 6.45
C VAL A 110 4.25 -10.33 6.99
N SER A 111 4.22 -11.50 6.39
CA SER A 111 5.24 -12.55 6.61
C SER A 111 6.14 -12.62 5.39
N ALA A 112 7.44 -12.83 5.60
CA ALA A 112 8.38 -13.02 4.51
C ALA A 112 9.35 -14.16 4.83
N THR A 113 9.71 -14.94 3.81
CA THR A 113 10.81 -15.88 3.87
C THR A 113 12.02 -15.23 3.21
N VAL A 114 13.10 -15.05 3.96
CA VAL A 114 14.33 -14.39 3.51
C VAL A 114 15.45 -15.42 3.43
N GLN A 115 16.06 -15.54 2.26
CA GLN A 115 17.24 -16.38 2.01
C GLN A 115 18.42 -15.49 1.68
N ASN A 116 19.59 -15.84 2.17
CA ASN A 116 20.88 -15.22 1.85
C ASN A 116 21.99 -16.23 2.06
N ALA A 117 23.26 -15.79 1.95
CA ALA A 117 24.41 -16.66 2.15
C ALA A 117 24.49 -17.30 3.55
N ASP A 118 24.01 -16.58 4.59
CA ASP A 118 24.04 -17.03 5.98
C ASP A 118 22.83 -17.88 6.34
N ALA A 119 21.71 -17.75 5.63
CA ALA A 119 20.46 -18.48 5.83
C ALA A 119 19.93 -19.08 4.51
N PRO A 120 20.62 -20.07 3.93
CA PRO A 120 20.26 -20.62 2.61
C PRO A 120 18.94 -21.40 2.60
N THR A 121 18.51 -21.91 3.75
CA THR A 121 17.21 -22.61 3.91
C THR A 121 16.04 -21.66 4.08
N GLY A 122 16.32 -20.37 4.28
CA GLY A 122 15.33 -19.33 4.51
C GLY A 122 14.99 -19.14 5.99
N GLU A 123 14.81 -17.90 6.36
CA GLU A 123 14.38 -17.46 7.68
C GLU A 123 13.02 -16.76 7.56
N GLN A 124 12.09 -17.13 8.42
CA GLN A 124 10.77 -16.48 8.49
C GLN A 124 10.88 -15.18 9.28
N ARG A 125 10.37 -14.10 8.68
CA ARG A 125 10.29 -12.78 9.29
C ARG A 125 8.86 -12.26 9.24
N GLN A 126 8.48 -11.52 10.28
CA GLN A 126 7.18 -10.86 10.36
C GLN A 126 7.38 -9.36 10.48
N TYR A 127 6.56 -8.61 9.75
CA TYR A 127 6.57 -7.17 9.74
C TYR A 127 5.16 -6.64 9.98
N ARG A 128 5.07 -5.54 10.70
CA ARG A 128 3.85 -4.74 10.79
C ARG A 128 4.15 -3.38 10.20
N MET A 129 3.30 -2.94 9.31
CA MET A 129 3.47 -1.70 8.58
C MET A 129 2.24 -0.82 8.77
N LYS A 130 2.49 0.47 8.99
CA LYS A 130 1.50 1.53 8.90
C LYS A 130 1.83 2.36 7.69
N MET A 131 0.90 2.50 6.78
CA MET A 131 1.06 3.23 5.52
C MET A 131 0.02 4.32 5.43
N GLN A 132 0.45 5.53 5.05
CA GLN A 132 -0.46 6.59 4.64
C GLN A 132 -0.46 6.66 3.12
N LEU A 133 -1.66 6.70 2.54
CA LEU A 133 -1.87 6.81 1.11
C LEU A 133 -2.59 8.11 0.80
N GLN A 134 -2.21 8.72 -0.31
CA GLN A 134 -2.81 9.95 -0.82
C GLN A 134 -3.21 9.78 -2.28
N HIS A 135 -4.26 10.49 -2.68
CA HIS A 135 -4.62 10.63 -4.08
C HIS A 135 -3.60 11.52 -4.80
N ASP A 136 -3.13 11.04 -5.95
CA ASP A 136 -2.35 11.82 -6.91
C ASP A 136 -2.97 11.63 -8.30
N GLY A 137 -3.77 12.60 -8.72
CA GLY A 137 -4.64 12.45 -9.89
C GLY A 137 -5.67 11.33 -9.67
N ASP A 138 -5.65 10.33 -10.53
CA ASP A 138 -6.56 9.17 -10.48
C ASP A 138 -5.97 7.96 -9.72
N ARG A 139 -4.81 8.12 -9.06
CA ARG A 139 -4.08 7.03 -8.44
C ARG A 139 -3.89 7.25 -6.95
N TRP A 140 -3.97 6.15 -6.19
CA TRP A 140 -3.49 6.11 -4.82
C TRP A 140 -2.00 5.82 -4.79
N LEU A 141 -1.22 6.61 -4.02
CA LEU A 141 0.21 6.43 -3.80
C LEU A 141 0.51 6.44 -2.31
N VAL A 142 1.51 5.65 -1.89
CA VAL A 142 1.98 5.66 -0.50
C VAL A 142 2.83 6.91 -0.27
N SER A 143 2.40 7.77 0.65
CA SER A 143 3.07 9.03 1.00
C SER A 143 3.96 8.90 2.23
N ASP A 144 3.65 7.96 3.12
CA ASP A 144 4.43 7.66 4.31
C ASP A 144 4.33 6.19 4.69
N LEU A 145 5.40 5.62 5.25
CA LEU A 145 5.46 4.23 5.68
C LEU A 145 6.33 4.09 6.93
N GLU A 146 5.76 3.43 7.92
CA GLU A 146 6.43 3.12 9.19
C GLU A 146 6.35 1.62 9.48
N PHE A 147 7.45 1.05 9.95
CA PHE A 147 7.42 -0.26 10.60
C PHE A 147 7.04 -0.08 12.06
N VAL A 148 5.98 -0.77 12.49
CA VAL A 148 5.45 -0.67 13.84
C VAL A 148 5.70 -1.96 14.64
N ALA A 149 5.81 -1.84 15.96
CA ALA A 149 6.09 -2.95 16.86
C ALA A 149 4.90 -3.92 17.00
#